data_b966da331380e8883475a11c0f258242
#
_entry.id   b966da331380e8883475a11c0f258242
#
_cell.length_a   1.000
_cell.length_b   1.000
_cell.length_c   1.000
_cell.angle_alpha   90.00
_cell.angle_beta   90.00
_cell.angle_gamma   90.00
#
_symmetry.space_group_name_H-M   'P 1'
#
loop_
_entity.id
_entity.type
_entity.pdbx_description
1 polymer ?
#
loop_
_entity_poly.entity_id
_entity_poly.type
_entity_poly.pdbx_seq_one_letter_code
_entity_poly.pdbx_strand_id
1 'polypeptide(L)'
;NAANCVIQHNTERKGKTLWTKNGEGDKVQVYTAENEQDEAMHIADVIGQHLKEGGHLADHAVLYRMNAQSAPIESYFTRAGIPHKIVGGQRFNDRKEVKDIHSYMSIVANARDDVRLRRIINEPARKIGNTTIEVIADLAAQENTSMLEIISHADQYARLARSIMPILKFWQIYEKLQESLETRTLDEFASDVIELSGYKAMLEQEIAKGHEDAADRLQNLGQLVNNVKNY
;
A
#
# COMPACT_ATOMS: atom_id res chain seq x y z
N ASN A 1 -4.59 -14.24 32.79
CA ASN A 1 -4.45 -15.70 32.63
C ASN A 1 -4.58 -16.13 31.16
N ALA A 2 -5.57 -15.67 30.38
CA ALA A 2 -5.78 -16.10 28.98
C ALA A 2 -4.53 -15.96 28.09
N ALA A 3 -3.85 -14.81 28.10
CA ALA A 3 -2.64 -14.59 27.31
C ALA A 3 -1.51 -15.55 27.68
N ASN A 4 -1.32 -15.89 28.97
CA ASN A 4 -0.34 -16.87 29.40
C ASN A 4 -0.70 -18.28 28.91
N CYS A 5 -1.98 -18.65 28.91
CA CYS A 5 -2.44 -19.95 28.38
C CYS A 5 -2.15 -20.07 26.88
N VAL A 6 -2.43 -19.03 26.08
CA VAL A 6 -2.16 -19.03 24.64
C VAL A 6 -0.66 -19.14 24.38
N ILE A 7 0.16 -18.35 25.07
CA ILE A 7 1.60 -18.30 24.80
C ILE A 7 2.36 -19.54 25.30
N GLN A 8 1.79 -20.32 26.22
CA GLN A 8 2.37 -21.58 26.70
C GLN A 8 2.53 -22.64 25.57
N HIS A 9 1.73 -22.55 24.52
CA HIS A 9 1.80 -23.46 23.36
C HIS A 9 2.93 -23.09 22.37
N ASN A 10 3.60 -21.95 22.57
CA ASN A 10 4.72 -21.55 21.71
C ASN A 10 6.03 -22.14 22.22
N THR A 11 6.64 -23.04 21.45
CA THR A 11 7.88 -23.77 21.80
C THR A 11 9.13 -22.87 21.77
N GLU A 12 9.14 -21.77 21.02
CA GLU A 12 10.27 -20.84 20.91
C GLU A 12 10.19 -19.65 21.90
N ARG A 13 9.41 -19.79 22.93
CA ARG A 13 9.13 -18.75 23.90
C ARG A 13 10.37 -18.35 24.73
N LYS A 14 10.65 -17.05 24.82
CA LYS A 14 11.49 -16.48 25.89
C LYS A 14 10.67 -16.49 27.19
N GLY A 15 11.16 -17.15 28.24
CA GLY A 15 10.44 -17.46 29.47
C GLY A 15 9.97 -16.27 30.32
N LYS A 16 9.02 -15.48 29.79
CA LYS A 16 8.36 -14.38 30.50
C LYS A 16 6.93 -14.78 30.88
N THR A 17 6.50 -14.45 32.10
CA THR A 17 5.11 -14.58 32.54
C THR A 17 4.47 -13.20 32.56
N LEU A 18 3.36 -13.05 31.85
CA LEU A 18 2.57 -11.84 31.89
C LEU A 18 1.84 -11.73 33.23
N TRP A 19 1.90 -10.60 33.85
CA TRP A 19 1.23 -10.31 35.13
C TRP A 19 0.60 -8.92 35.12
N THR A 20 -0.37 -8.69 35.97
CA THR A 20 -1.03 -7.39 36.14
C THR A 20 -1.27 -7.15 37.63
N LYS A 21 -1.32 -5.88 38.03
CA LYS A 21 -1.75 -5.42 39.35
C LYS A 21 -3.27 -5.15 39.40
N ASN A 22 -3.91 -5.10 38.21
CA ASN A 22 -5.35 -4.89 38.12
C ASN A 22 -6.08 -6.15 38.63
N GLY A 23 -7.24 -5.97 39.21
CA GLY A 23 -8.13 -7.05 39.60
C GLY A 23 -8.68 -7.86 38.43
N GLU A 24 -9.67 -8.72 38.69
CA GLU A 24 -10.36 -9.43 37.61
C GLU A 24 -11.15 -8.41 36.79
N GLY A 25 -10.96 -8.47 35.46
CA GLY A 25 -11.71 -7.70 34.49
C GLY A 25 -12.80 -8.55 33.84
N ASP A 26 -13.40 -8.02 32.79
CA ASP A 26 -14.41 -8.72 32.00
C ASP A 26 -13.87 -9.99 31.35
N LYS A 27 -14.76 -10.92 31.05
CA LYS A 27 -14.40 -12.15 30.36
C LYS A 27 -13.98 -11.86 28.91
N VAL A 28 -12.98 -12.61 28.43
CA VAL A 28 -12.60 -12.59 27.01
C VAL A 28 -13.79 -13.03 26.16
N GLN A 29 -14.17 -12.19 25.22
CA GLN A 29 -15.17 -12.51 24.20
C GLN A 29 -14.46 -12.94 22.91
N VAL A 30 -15.07 -13.86 22.18
CA VAL A 30 -14.58 -14.31 20.87
C VAL A 30 -15.68 -13.99 19.86
N TYR A 31 -15.33 -13.25 18.82
CA TYR A 31 -16.18 -12.97 17.68
C TYR A 31 -15.57 -13.61 16.45
N THR A 32 -16.37 -14.27 15.63
CA THR A 32 -15.96 -14.83 14.35
C THR A 32 -16.61 -14.03 13.24
N ALA A 33 -15.81 -13.19 12.59
CA ALA A 33 -16.27 -12.37 11.47
C ALA A 33 -16.41 -13.19 10.18
N GLU A 34 -17.34 -12.80 9.31
CA GLU A 34 -17.50 -13.39 7.98
C GLU A 34 -16.41 -12.93 6.99
N ASN A 35 -15.92 -11.71 7.18
CA ASN A 35 -14.87 -11.08 6.37
C ASN A 35 -14.22 -9.91 7.12
N GLU A 36 -13.22 -9.26 6.51
CA GLU A 36 -12.47 -8.18 7.14
C GLU A 36 -13.31 -6.92 7.38
N GLN A 37 -14.35 -6.68 6.59
CA GLN A 37 -15.26 -5.54 6.78
C GLN A 37 -16.18 -5.77 7.98
N ASP A 38 -16.67 -6.98 8.14
CA ASP A 38 -17.48 -7.39 9.30
C ASP A 38 -16.66 -7.32 10.60
N GLU A 39 -15.37 -7.75 10.54
CA GLU A 39 -14.43 -7.59 11.66
C GLU A 39 -14.27 -6.12 12.05
N ALA A 40 -14.02 -5.24 11.07
CA ALA A 40 -13.84 -3.81 11.31
C ALA A 40 -15.11 -3.13 11.84
N MET A 41 -16.26 -3.52 11.33
CA MET A 41 -17.56 -3.03 11.80
C MET A 41 -17.81 -3.46 13.25
N HIS A 42 -17.60 -4.74 13.57
CA HIS A 42 -17.77 -5.26 14.94
C HIS A 42 -16.86 -4.52 15.94
N ILE A 43 -15.60 -4.30 15.59
CA ILE A 43 -14.68 -3.54 16.44
C ILE A 43 -15.21 -2.12 16.69
N ALA A 44 -15.69 -1.45 15.64
CA ALA A 44 -16.26 -0.11 15.76
C ALA A 44 -17.52 -0.07 16.61
N ASP A 45 -18.38 -1.07 16.50
CA ASP A 45 -19.62 -1.19 17.30
C ASP A 45 -19.31 -1.37 18.80
N VAL A 46 -18.32 -2.23 19.12
CA VAL A 46 -17.87 -2.43 20.51
C VAL A 46 -17.31 -1.13 21.09
N ILE A 47 -16.49 -0.40 20.32
CA ILE A 47 -15.99 0.91 20.74
C ILE A 47 -17.15 1.89 20.94
N GLY A 48 -18.09 1.95 19.98
CA GLY A 48 -19.24 2.84 20.03
C GLY A 48 -20.16 2.56 21.22
N GLN A 49 -20.33 1.30 21.61
CA GLN A 49 -21.08 0.93 22.79
C GLN A 49 -20.41 1.41 24.07
N HIS A 50 -19.09 1.15 24.23
CA HIS A 50 -18.35 1.59 25.40
C HIS A 50 -18.34 3.12 25.56
N LEU A 51 -18.27 3.87 24.45
CA LEU A 51 -18.38 5.33 24.47
C LEU A 51 -19.74 5.80 24.99
N LYS A 52 -20.83 5.12 24.63
CA LYS A 52 -22.20 5.42 25.15
C LYS A 52 -22.31 5.15 26.65
N GLU A 53 -21.52 4.22 27.17
CA GLU A 53 -21.44 3.87 28.60
C GLU A 53 -20.52 4.81 29.40
N GLY A 54 -19.94 5.83 28.74
CA GLY A 54 -19.09 6.84 29.37
C GLY A 54 -17.57 6.57 29.28
N GLY A 55 -17.18 5.57 28.50
CA GLY A 55 -15.76 5.30 28.19
C GLY A 55 -15.16 6.32 27.23
N HIS A 56 -13.84 6.22 27.01
CA HIS A 56 -13.08 7.12 26.14
C HIS A 56 -12.39 6.34 24.99
N LEU A 57 -12.20 6.99 23.84
CA LEU A 57 -11.45 6.40 22.73
C LEU A 57 -10.06 5.93 23.12
N ALA A 58 -9.40 6.66 24.02
CA ALA A 58 -8.06 6.33 24.53
C ALA A 58 -8.01 5.02 25.34
N ASP A 59 -9.16 4.48 25.76
CA ASP A 59 -9.23 3.24 26.52
C ASP A 59 -9.16 1.99 25.62
N HIS A 60 -9.17 2.18 24.29
CA HIS A 60 -9.19 1.10 23.32
C HIS A 60 -7.86 0.94 22.59
N ALA A 61 -7.47 -0.31 22.36
CA ALA A 61 -6.36 -0.68 21.50
C ALA A 61 -6.75 -1.87 20.62
N VAL A 62 -6.53 -1.76 19.32
CA VAL A 62 -6.70 -2.85 18.36
C VAL A 62 -5.33 -3.41 18.02
N LEU A 63 -5.13 -4.71 18.25
CA LEU A 63 -3.88 -5.40 18.00
C LEU A 63 -4.08 -6.40 16.85
N TYR A 64 -3.16 -6.40 15.90
CA TYR A 64 -3.17 -7.31 14.75
C TYR A 64 -1.78 -7.93 14.53
N ARG A 65 -1.74 -9.08 13.88
CA ARG A 65 -0.50 -9.81 13.64
C ARG A 65 0.24 -9.31 12.40
N MET A 66 -0.49 -9.02 11.32
CA MET A 66 0.04 -8.64 10.02
C MET A 66 -0.35 -7.22 9.67
N ASN A 67 0.58 -6.49 9.08
CA ASN A 67 0.36 -5.09 8.70
C ASN A 67 -0.83 -4.89 7.74
N ALA A 68 -1.11 -5.83 6.86
CA ALA A 68 -2.23 -5.75 5.93
C ALA A 68 -3.60 -5.71 6.63
N GLN A 69 -3.73 -6.33 7.81
CA GLN A 69 -4.97 -6.34 8.59
C GLN A 69 -5.39 -4.95 9.08
N SER A 70 -4.47 -3.98 9.14
CA SER A 70 -4.84 -2.62 9.52
C SER A 70 -5.70 -1.90 8.47
N ALA A 71 -5.55 -2.23 7.19
CA ALA A 71 -6.17 -1.49 6.09
C ALA A 71 -7.70 -1.46 6.13
N PRO A 72 -8.43 -2.59 6.30
CA PRO A 72 -9.88 -2.58 6.44
C PRO A 72 -10.35 -1.79 7.66
N ILE A 73 -9.64 -1.93 8.80
CA ILE A 73 -9.96 -1.25 10.06
C ILE A 73 -9.75 0.26 9.90
N GLU A 74 -8.61 0.71 9.35
CA GLU A 74 -8.33 2.12 9.08
C GLU A 74 -9.36 2.74 8.13
N SER A 75 -9.72 2.00 7.06
CA SER A 75 -10.72 2.42 6.09
C SER A 75 -12.10 2.59 6.73
N TYR A 76 -12.53 1.61 7.53
CA TYR A 76 -13.81 1.67 8.23
C TYR A 76 -13.84 2.81 9.24
N PHE A 77 -12.81 2.95 10.08
CA PHE A 77 -12.73 4.01 11.09
C PHE A 77 -12.74 5.41 10.46
N THR A 78 -12.04 5.57 9.33
CA THR A 78 -12.02 6.84 8.59
C THR A 78 -13.40 7.20 8.07
N ARG A 79 -14.11 6.24 7.45
CA ARG A 79 -15.49 6.44 6.94
C ARG A 79 -16.48 6.70 8.06
N ALA A 80 -16.33 6.01 9.18
CA ALA A 80 -17.19 6.16 10.37
C ALA A 80 -16.84 7.40 11.22
N GLY A 81 -15.80 8.16 10.85
CA GLY A 81 -15.35 9.33 11.62
C GLY A 81 -14.77 8.99 12.98
N ILE A 82 -14.25 7.77 13.18
CA ILE A 82 -13.63 7.33 14.44
C ILE A 82 -12.17 7.78 14.46
N PRO A 83 -11.78 8.71 15.35
CA PRO A 83 -10.39 9.13 15.50
C PRO A 83 -9.52 7.97 15.96
N HIS A 84 -8.43 7.71 15.24
CA HIS A 84 -7.52 6.63 15.54
C HIS A 84 -6.07 6.99 15.21
N LYS A 85 -5.12 6.23 15.77
CA LYS A 85 -3.68 6.40 15.57
C LYS A 85 -3.03 5.02 15.39
N ILE A 86 -2.23 4.89 14.34
CA ILE A 86 -1.36 3.72 14.18
C ILE A 86 -0.11 3.90 15.05
N VAL A 87 0.19 2.91 15.87
CA VAL A 87 1.36 2.91 16.76
C VAL A 87 2.37 1.89 16.27
N GLY A 88 3.61 2.33 16.05
CA GLY A 88 4.70 1.46 15.62
C GLY A 88 4.72 1.10 14.13
N GLY A 89 3.86 1.73 13.30
CA GLY A 89 3.79 1.50 11.87
C GLY A 89 3.43 2.74 11.07
N GLN A 90 3.38 2.58 9.74
CA GLN A 90 2.86 3.59 8.81
C GLN A 90 1.40 3.29 8.49
N ARG A 91 0.59 4.34 8.29
CA ARG A 91 -0.76 4.18 7.74
C ARG A 91 -0.70 3.41 6.44
N PHE A 92 -1.71 2.61 6.15
CA PHE A 92 -1.75 1.78 4.94
C PHE A 92 -1.42 2.58 3.67
N ASN A 93 -2.09 3.71 3.47
CA ASN A 93 -1.87 4.58 2.31
C ASN A 93 -0.53 5.33 2.33
N ASP A 94 0.21 5.32 3.43
CA ASP A 94 1.53 5.93 3.54
C ASP A 94 2.68 4.99 3.20
N ARG A 95 2.42 3.68 3.09
CA ARG A 95 3.40 2.66 2.74
C ARG A 95 3.95 2.88 1.35
N LYS A 96 5.25 2.59 1.18
CA LYS A 96 5.97 2.86 -0.08
C LYS A 96 5.29 2.20 -1.27
N GLU A 97 5.04 0.90 -1.19
CA GLU A 97 4.44 0.09 -2.25
C GLU A 97 3.05 0.57 -2.64
N VAL A 98 2.23 0.95 -1.65
CA VAL A 98 0.89 1.49 -1.88
C VAL A 98 0.97 2.84 -2.59
N LYS A 99 1.84 3.75 -2.14
CA LYS A 99 2.07 5.05 -2.80
C LYS A 99 2.61 4.90 -4.21
N ASP A 100 3.46 3.90 -4.46
CA ASP A 100 4.02 3.64 -5.78
C ASP A 100 2.93 3.19 -6.75
N ILE A 101 2.08 2.22 -6.36
CA ILE A 101 0.96 1.77 -7.21
C ILE A 101 -0.07 2.90 -7.41
N HIS A 102 -0.43 3.64 -6.38
CA HIS A 102 -1.28 4.84 -6.54
C HIS A 102 -0.67 5.85 -7.51
N SER A 103 0.65 6.01 -7.52
CA SER A 103 1.32 6.94 -8.44
C SER A 103 1.22 6.45 -9.89
N TYR A 104 1.36 5.14 -10.14
CA TYR A 104 1.09 4.56 -11.46
C TYR A 104 -0.36 4.81 -11.91
N MET A 105 -1.33 4.48 -11.07
CA MET A 105 -2.76 4.71 -11.39
C MET A 105 -3.03 6.19 -11.70
N SER A 106 -2.41 7.08 -10.93
CA SER A 106 -2.61 8.53 -11.09
C SER A 106 -2.02 9.08 -12.37
N ILE A 107 -0.84 8.66 -12.82
CA ILE A 107 -0.25 9.15 -14.07
C ILE A 107 -1.04 8.67 -15.30
N VAL A 108 -1.69 7.50 -15.21
CA VAL A 108 -2.56 7.01 -16.28
C VAL A 108 -3.83 7.85 -16.36
N ALA A 109 -4.40 8.26 -15.22
CA ALA A 109 -5.55 9.15 -15.17
C ALA A 109 -5.21 10.62 -15.49
N ASN A 110 -3.98 11.07 -15.18
CA ASN A 110 -3.51 12.44 -15.41
C ASN A 110 -2.06 12.45 -15.90
N ALA A 111 -1.87 12.50 -17.19
CA ALA A 111 -0.58 12.52 -17.88
C ALA A 111 0.33 13.72 -17.54
N ARG A 112 -0.18 14.70 -16.78
CA ARG A 112 0.56 15.90 -16.36
C ARG A 112 1.06 15.84 -14.92
N ASP A 113 0.89 14.71 -14.23
CA ASP A 113 1.35 14.54 -12.86
C ASP A 113 2.85 14.14 -12.83
N ASP A 114 3.70 15.09 -13.13
CA ASP A 114 5.16 14.90 -13.17
C ASP A 114 5.75 14.54 -11.81
N VAL A 115 5.10 14.93 -10.71
CA VAL A 115 5.54 14.58 -9.35
C VAL A 115 5.43 13.07 -9.13
N ARG A 116 4.28 12.49 -9.48
CA ARG A 116 4.07 11.05 -9.37
C ARG A 116 4.87 10.27 -10.40
N LEU A 117 5.02 10.81 -11.61
CA LEU A 117 5.87 10.21 -12.62
C LEU A 117 7.33 10.09 -12.16
N ARG A 118 7.92 11.14 -11.60
CA ARG A 118 9.27 11.11 -11.01
C ARG A 118 9.44 10.02 -9.96
N ARG A 119 8.39 9.75 -9.19
CA ARG A 119 8.40 8.73 -8.16
C ARG A 119 8.56 7.32 -8.73
N ILE A 120 7.89 7.02 -9.85
CA ILE A 120 7.72 5.64 -10.33
C ILE A 120 8.48 5.30 -11.61
N ILE A 121 9.00 6.26 -12.33
CA ILE A 121 9.65 6.03 -13.62
C ILE A 121 10.82 5.04 -13.52
N ASN A 122 11.50 4.99 -12.38
CA ASN A 122 12.57 4.04 -12.07
C ASN A 122 12.25 3.10 -10.89
N GLU A 123 10.99 2.92 -10.57
CA GLU A 123 10.52 2.01 -9.51
C GLU A 123 9.43 1.07 -10.07
N PRO A 124 9.70 -0.22 -10.26
CA PRO A 124 10.97 -0.95 -10.10
C PRO A 124 12.13 -0.42 -10.95
N ALA A 125 13.36 -0.76 -10.56
CA ALA A 125 14.58 -0.25 -11.21
C ALA A 125 14.64 -0.58 -12.71
N ARG A 126 14.71 0.46 -13.57
CA ARG A 126 14.71 0.38 -15.05
C ARG A 126 15.96 0.94 -15.70
N LYS A 127 16.98 1.28 -14.91
CA LYS A 127 18.18 1.99 -15.39
C LYS A 127 17.88 3.40 -15.93
N ILE A 128 16.80 4.03 -15.46
CA ILE A 128 16.50 5.44 -15.69
C ILE A 128 16.99 6.20 -14.46
N GLY A 129 18.25 6.66 -14.50
CA GLY A 129 18.86 7.35 -13.36
C GLY A 129 18.38 8.80 -13.21
N ASN A 130 18.68 9.41 -12.05
CA ASN A 130 18.29 10.78 -11.74
C ASN A 130 18.73 11.79 -12.80
N THR A 131 19.93 11.65 -13.37
CA THR A 131 20.40 12.53 -14.46
C THR A 131 19.49 12.48 -15.68
N THR A 132 18.98 11.29 -16.05
CA THR A 132 18.04 11.14 -17.16
C THR A 132 16.69 11.77 -16.83
N ILE A 133 16.22 11.60 -15.59
CA ILE A 133 14.96 12.20 -15.10
C ILE A 133 15.04 13.73 -15.15
N GLU A 134 16.17 14.31 -14.73
CA GLU A 134 16.36 15.76 -14.80
C GLU A 134 16.45 16.27 -16.26
N VAL A 135 17.06 15.52 -17.16
CA VAL A 135 17.07 15.88 -18.60
C VAL A 135 15.63 15.87 -19.17
N ILE A 136 14.80 14.89 -18.81
CA ILE A 136 13.40 14.83 -19.24
C ILE A 136 12.63 16.04 -18.69
N ALA A 137 12.85 16.39 -17.42
CA ALA A 137 12.20 17.53 -16.79
C ALA A 137 12.63 18.88 -17.39
N ASP A 138 13.91 19.05 -17.69
CA ASP A 138 14.42 20.24 -18.37
C ASP A 138 13.77 20.41 -19.75
N LEU A 139 13.65 19.32 -20.53
CA LEU A 139 13.02 19.33 -21.83
C LEU A 139 11.53 19.68 -21.71
N ALA A 140 10.82 19.08 -20.77
CA ALA A 140 9.43 19.37 -20.49
C ALA A 140 9.19 20.85 -20.14
N ALA A 141 10.08 21.43 -19.32
CA ALA A 141 10.03 22.84 -18.97
C ALA A 141 10.33 23.75 -20.18
N GLN A 142 11.29 23.40 -21.02
CA GLN A 142 11.64 24.17 -22.23
C GLN A 142 10.51 24.17 -23.24
N GLU A 143 9.79 23.07 -23.39
CA GLU A 143 8.70 22.92 -24.35
C GLU A 143 7.33 23.24 -23.74
N ASN A 144 7.27 23.62 -22.46
CA ASN A 144 6.04 23.89 -21.71
C ASN A 144 5.03 22.74 -21.77
N THR A 145 5.55 21.52 -21.66
CA THR A 145 4.76 20.28 -21.71
C THR A 145 5.02 19.40 -20.49
N SER A 146 4.40 18.21 -20.41
CA SER A 146 4.64 17.24 -19.34
C SER A 146 5.88 16.38 -19.60
N MET A 147 6.47 15.86 -18.55
CA MET A 147 7.57 14.88 -18.68
C MET A 147 7.14 13.63 -19.45
N LEU A 148 5.88 13.21 -19.32
CA LEU A 148 5.34 12.05 -20.01
C LEU A 148 5.27 12.30 -21.54
N GLU A 149 4.96 13.51 -21.97
CA GLU A 149 4.98 13.91 -23.38
C GLU A 149 6.42 13.83 -23.95
N ILE A 150 7.43 14.27 -23.21
CA ILE A 150 8.83 14.10 -23.61
C ILE A 150 9.20 12.61 -23.71
N ILE A 151 8.71 11.77 -22.82
CA ILE A 151 8.94 10.32 -22.83
C ILE A 151 8.34 9.67 -24.07
N SER A 152 7.14 10.07 -24.48
CA SER A 152 6.47 9.52 -25.68
C SER A 152 7.23 9.78 -26.98
N HIS A 153 8.01 10.86 -27.04
CA HIS A 153 8.81 11.26 -28.19
C HIS A 153 10.31 11.24 -27.88
N ALA A 154 10.75 10.39 -26.96
CA ALA A 154 12.11 10.39 -26.42
C ALA A 154 13.19 10.15 -27.49
N ASP A 155 12.86 9.49 -28.61
CA ASP A 155 13.72 9.25 -29.76
C ASP A 155 14.09 10.52 -30.52
N GLN A 156 13.32 11.60 -30.38
CA GLN A 156 13.58 12.90 -31.02
C GLN A 156 14.63 13.73 -30.28
N TYR A 157 14.98 13.35 -29.05
CA TYR A 157 15.89 14.13 -28.20
C TYR A 157 17.29 13.48 -28.10
N ALA A 158 18.28 14.08 -28.76
CA ALA A 158 19.65 13.60 -28.71
C ALA A 158 20.22 13.48 -27.27
N ARG A 159 19.76 14.33 -26.33
CA ARG A 159 20.13 14.29 -24.91
C ARG A 159 19.69 12.99 -24.21
N LEU A 160 18.68 12.30 -24.73
CA LEU A 160 18.13 11.05 -24.17
C LEU A 160 18.68 9.78 -24.85
N ALA A 161 19.49 9.90 -25.90
CA ALA A 161 19.96 8.79 -26.73
C ALA A 161 20.58 7.63 -25.91
N ARG A 162 21.34 7.93 -24.84
CA ARG A 162 21.98 6.91 -24.00
C ARG A 162 20.99 6.11 -23.16
N SER A 163 19.82 6.66 -22.87
CA SER A 163 18.78 6.06 -22.02
C SER A 163 17.51 5.70 -22.80
N ILE A 164 17.56 5.76 -24.13
CA ILE A 164 16.38 5.61 -24.98
C ILE A 164 15.67 4.27 -24.75
N MET A 165 16.38 3.16 -24.69
CA MET A 165 15.77 1.83 -24.53
C MET A 165 15.02 1.65 -23.21
N PRO A 166 15.58 2.04 -22.03
CA PRO A 166 14.83 2.10 -20.80
C PRO A 166 13.59 2.99 -20.85
N ILE A 167 13.67 4.16 -21.46
CA ILE A 167 12.56 5.10 -21.59
C ILE A 167 11.45 4.51 -22.45
N LEU A 168 11.76 3.94 -23.61
CA LEU A 168 10.79 3.29 -24.48
C LEU A 168 10.11 2.09 -23.82
N LYS A 169 10.84 1.30 -23.00
CA LYS A 169 10.22 0.22 -22.21
C LYS A 169 9.23 0.75 -21.18
N PHE A 170 9.55 1.87 -20.52
CA PHE A 170 8.61 2.50 -19.61
C PHE A 170 7.37 3.01 -20.36
N TRP A 171 7.56 3.64 -21.52
CA TRP A 171 6.45 4.10 -22.37
C TRP A 171 5.51 2.94 -22.78
N GLN A 172 6.05 1.80 -23.19
CA GLN A 172 5.26 0.60 -23.51
C GLN A 172 4.44 0.09 -22.32
N ILE A 173 4.97 0.21 -21.10
CA ILE A 173 4.20 -0.12 -19.90
C ILE A 173 3.04 0.86 -19.74
N TYR A 174 3.30 2.15 -19.90
CA TYR A 174 2.28 3.20 -19.79
C TYR A 174 1.15 3.00 -20.80
N GLU A 175 1.45 2.73 -22.06
CA GLU A 175 0.44 2.46 -23.11
C GLU A 175 -0.46 1.26 -22.73
N LYS A 176 0.11 0.16 -22.26
CA LYS A 176 -0.67 -0.99 -21.78
C LYS A 176 -1.56 -0.66 -20.59
N LEU A 177 -1.10 0.20 -19.69
CA LEU A 177 -1.89 0.64 -18.55
C LEU A 177 -3.03 1.58 -18.97
N GLN A 178 -2.85 2.40 -20.00
CA GLN A 178 -3.93 3.18 -20.58
C GLN A 178 -5.01 2.28 -21.20
N GLU A 179 -4.62 1.29 -21.98
CA GLU A 179 -5.55 0.29 -22.56
C GLU A 179 -6.30 -0.47 -21.44
N SER A 180 -5.61 -0.83 -20.37
CA SER A 180 -6.23 -1.49 -19.23
C SER A 180 -7.26 -0.59 -18.54
N LEU A 181 -6.96 0.69 -18.31
CA LEU A 181 -7.90 1.63 -17.70
C LEU A 181 -9.20 1.79 -18.51
N GLU A 182 -9.12 1.71 -19.85
CA GLU A 182 -10.27 1.83 -20.75
C GLU A 182 -11.14 0.57 -20.80
N THR A 183 -10.55 -0.61 -20.55
CA THR A 183 -11.19 -1.91 -20.83
C THR A 183 -11.51 -2.73 -19.57
N ARG A 184 -10.95 -2.40 -18.43
CA ARG A 184 -11.03 -3.17 -17.19
C ARG A 184 -11.83 -2.45 -16.11
N THR A 185 -12.28 -3.23 -15.13
CA THR A 185 -12.79 -2.68 -13.86
C THR A 185 -11.64 -2.07 -13.05
N LEU A 186 -11.95 -1.21 -12.08
CA LEU A 186 -10.91 -0.50 -11.33
C LEU A 186 -10.00 -1.43 -10.52
N ASP A 187 -10.53 -2.53 -9.98
CA ASP A 187 -9.76 -3.56 -9.28
C ASP A 187 -8.89 -4.39 -10.24
N GLU A 188 -9.40 -4.73 -11.42
CA GLU A 188 -8.62 -5.36 -12.48
C GLU A 188 -7.50 -4.43 -12.96
N PHE A 189 -7.79 -3.15 -13.18
CA PHE A 189 -6.78 -2.16 -13.53
C PHE A 189 -5.70 -2.03 -12.44
N ALA A 190 -6.07 -2.00 -11.16
CA ALA A 190 -5.10 -1.98 -10.06
C ALA A 190 -4.20 -3.25 -10.08
N SER A 191 -4.78 -4.40 -10.39
CA SER A 191 -4.03 -5.66 -10.55
C SER A 191 -3.08 -5.60 -11.73
N ASP A 192 -3.53 -5.09 -12.88
CA ASP A 192 -2.70 -4.90 -14.07
C ASP A 192 -1.55 -3.91 -13.82
N VAL A 193 -1.78 -2.85 -13.06
CA VAL A 193 -0.70 -1.93 -12.64
C VAL A 193 0.39 -2.67 -11.87
N ILE A 194 0.02 -3.53 -10.91
CA ILE A 194 0.97 -4.30 -10.10
C ILE A 194 1.78 -5.28 -10.97
N GLU A 195 1.13 -5.95 -11.90
CA GLU A 195 1.76 -6.94 -12.79
C GLU A 195 2.61 -6.27 -13.89
N LEU A 196 2.00 -5.37 -14.69
CA LEU A 196 2.62 -4.78 -15.88
C LEU A 196 3.76 -3.83 -15.54
N SER A 197 3.69 -3.14 -14.40
CA SER A 197 4.81 -2.33 -13.92
C SER A 197 6.05 -3.16 -13.55
N GLY A 198 5.87 -4.48 -13.33
CA GLY A 198 6.91 -5.37 -12.82
C GLY A 198 7.11 -5.28 -11.30
N TYR A 199 6.21 -4.60 -10.58
CA TYR A 199 6.33 -4.39 -9.13
C TYR A 199 6.20 -5.71 -8.37
N LYS A 200 5.24 -6.56 -8.74
CA LYS A 200 5.08 -7.91 -8.19
C LYS A 200 6.32 -8.77 -8.42
N ALA A 201 6.81 -8.83 -9.66
CA ALA A 201 8.00 -9.60 -9.99
C ALA A 201 9.24 -9.15 -9.20
N MET A 202 9.38 -7.84 -8.93
CA MET A 202 10.42 -7.29 -8.08
C MET A 202 10.30 -7.83 -6.65
N LEU A 203 9.11 -7.77 -6.05
CA LEU A 203 8.86 -8.25 -4.68
C LEU A 203 9.08 -9.76 -4.55
N GLU A 204 8.63 -10.55 -5.53
CA GLU A 204 8.87 -11.99 -5.58
C GLU A 204 10.36 -12.33 -5.64
N GLN A 205 11.15 -11.56 -6.37
CA GLN A 205 12.61 -11.70 -6.38
C GLN A 205 13.25 -11.31 -5.05
N GLU A 206 12.74 -10.29 -4.37
CA GLU A 206 13.19 -9.89 -3.03
C GLU A 206 12.88 -11.00 -2.00
N ILE A 207 11.68 -11.60 -2.05
CA ILE A 207 11.30 -12.75 -1.22
C ILE A 207 12.26 -13.94 -1.45
N ALA A 208 12.55 -14.27 -2.71
CA ALA A 208 13.47 -15.35 -3.05
C ALA A 208 14.90 -15.11 -2.56
N LYS A 209 15.31 -13.86 -2.33
CA LYS A 209 16.59 -13.45 -1.74
C LYS A 209 16.57 -13.41 -0.21
N GLY A 210 15.42 -13.69 0.43
CA GLY A 210 15.29 -13.71 1.88
C GLY A 210 15.01 -12.35 2.54
N HIS A 211 14.51 -11.36 1.79
CA HIS A 211 14.08 -10.09 2.36
C HIS A 211 12.72 -10.28 3.06
N GLU A 212 12.70 -10.28 4.39
CA GLU A 212 11.52 -10.63 5.20
C GLU A 212 10.33 -9.65 4.99
N ASP A 213 10.61 -8.38 4.72
CA ASP A 213 9.58 -7.35 4.52
C ASP A 213 8.89 -7.41 3.14
N ALA A 214 9.49 -8.09 2.16
CA ALA A 214 8.96 -8.16 0.80
C ALA A 214 7.64 -8.94 0.72
N ALA A 215 7.46 -9.97 1.55
CA ALA A 215 6.23 -10.74 1.64
C ALA A 215 5.07 -9.86 2.19
N ASP A 216 5.33 -9.07 3.23
CA ASP A 216 4.36 -8.13 3.78
C ASP A 216 3.95 -7.07 2.75
N ARG A 217 4.93 -6.55 2.00
CA ARG A 217 4.69 -5.57 0.92
C ARG A 217 3.82 -6.15 -0.19
N LEU A 218 4.08 -7.40 -0.60
CA LEU A 218 3.25 -8.08 -1.59
C LEU A 218 1.82 -8.29 -1.10
N GLN A 219 1.65 -8.66 0.17
CA GLN A 219 0.33 -8.79 0.79
C GLN A 219 -0.40 -7.44 0.87
N ASN A 220 0.31 -6.34 1.16
CA ASN A 220 -0.27 -5.00 1.13
C ASN A 220 -0.81 -4.63 -0.26
N LEU A 221 -0.15 -5.05 -1.34
CA LEU A 221 -0.66 -4.83 -2.70
C LEU A 221 -1.93 -5.65 -2.97
N GLY A 222 -2.02 -6.89 -2.50
CA GLY A 222 -3.27 -7.67 -2.55
C GLY A 222 -4.41 -6.98 -1.81
N GLN A 223 -4.12 -6.44 -0.62
CA GLN A 223 -5.12 -5.69 0.16
C GLN A 223 -5.54 -4.37 -0.54
N LEU A 224 -4.61 -3.70 -1.25
CA LEU A 224 -4.95 -2.52 -2.06
C LEU A 224 -6.00 -2.86 -3.12
N VAL A 225 -5.82 -3.95 -3.86
CA VAL A 225 -6.79 -4.42 -4.87
C VAL A 225 -8.14 -4.72 -4.23
N ASN A 226 -8.16 -5.43 -3.10
CA ASN A 226 -9.39 -5.71 -2.37
C ASN A 226 -10.12 -4.44 -1.89
N ASN A 227 -9.37 -3.45 -1.41
CA ASN A 227 -9.95 -2.16 -1.00
C ASN A 227 -10.58 -1.42 -2.18
N VAL A 228 -9.92 -1.44 -3.34
CA VAL A 228 -10.45 -0.83 -4.58
C VAL A 228 -11.74 -1.51 -5.04
N LYS A 229 -11.81 -2.83 -4.97
CA LYS A 229 -12.99 -3.62 -5.34
C LYS A 229 -14.22 -3.32 -4.47
N ASN A 230 -14.00 -3.01 -3.19
CA ASN A 230 -15.05 -2.77 -2.20
C ASN A 230 -15.43 -1.29 -2.05
N TYR A 231 -14.93 -0.41 -2.92
CA TYR A 231 -15.21 1.02 -2.93
C TYR A 231 -16.37 1.34 -3.87
#